data_cd93f7d0ba48bcad63c8ddd51b833226
#
_entry.id   cd93f7d0ba48bcad63c8ddd51b833226
#
_cell.length_a   1.000
_cell.length_b   1.000
_cell.length_c   1.000
_cell.angle_alpha   90.00
_cell.angle_beta   90.00
_cell.angle_gamma   90.00
#
_symmetry.space_group_name_H-M   'P 1'
#
loop_
_entity.id
_entity.type
_entity.pdbx_description
1 polymer ?
#
loop_
_entity_poly.entity_id
_entity_poly.type
_entity_poly.pdbx_seq_one_letter_code
_entity_poly.pdbx_strand_id
1 'polypeptide(L)'
;VDYSDEFNQIILVVKGEVVAAADASADEYTYKDTMGNLAFDRVRYMPRSQFKSNQPQQLTYHFKNVGTETIALQGVKELPPYFSATYTPEKLEPGQEGQITLTWHGEKAVAENLPNGHNINVAFKFATTDTELPYKVLFVGGMFERFFSEEELAEMPQISFEKTEFDGGDLIAGEKLTYKFRFTNS
;
A
#
# COMPACT_ATOMS: atom_id res chain seq x y z
N VAL A 1 -43.57 7.89 -29.20
CA VAL A 1 -42.12 8.18 -29.16
C VAL A 1 -41.52 7.02 -28.40
N ASP A 2 -40.93 6.12 -29.16
CA ASP A 2 -40.33 4.87 -28.69
C ASP A 2 -38.92 5.22 -28.14
N TYR A 3 -38.74 5.16 -26.83
CA TYR A 3 -37.41 5.21 -26.21
C TYR A 3 -36.99 3.78 -25.93
N SER A 4 -36.44 3.12 -26.92
CA SER A 4 -35.62 1.93 -26.71
C SER A 4 -34.20 2.44 -26.42
N ASP A 5 -33.88 2.74 -25.16
CA ASP A 5 -32.51 2.91 -24.71
C ASP A 5 -31.80 1.55 -24.70
N GLU A 6 -31.33 1.14 -25.87
CA GLU A 6 -30.30 0.13 -25.96
C GLU A 6 -29.04 0.70 -25.30
N PHE A 7 -28.75 0.31 -24.07
CA PHE A 7 -27.46 0.50 -23.46
C PHE A 7 -26.43 -0.29 -24.28
N ASN A 8 -25.86 0.36 -25.30
CA ASN A 8 -24.68 -0.14 -25.97
C ASN A 8 -23.53 -0.16 -24.98
N GLN A 9 -23.30 -1.30 -24.33
CA GLN A 9 -22.08 -1.51 -23.60
C GLN A 9 -20.89 -1.51 -24.57
N ILE A 10 -20.11 -0.44 -24.56
CA ILE A 10 -18.81 -0.42 -25.24
C ILE A 10 -17.82 -1.14 -24.35
N ILE A 11 -17.51 -2.38 -24.67
CA ILE A 11 -16.45 -3.14 -24.00
C ILE A 11 -15.13 -2.71 -24.64
N LEU A 12 -14.36 -1.89 -23.91
CA LEU A 12 -12.98 -1.58 -24.26
C LEU A 12 -12.08 -2.74 -23.82
N VAL A 13 -11.65 -3.56 -24.77
CA VAL A 13 -10.64 -4.60 -24.55
C VAL A 13 -9.27 -3.98 -24.76
N VAL A 14 -8.55 -3.69 -23.68
CA VAL A 14 -7.14 -3.30 -23.74
C VAL A 14 -6.31 -4.59 -23.81
N LYS A 15 -5.72 -4.88 -24.97
CA LYS A 15 -4.71 -5.93 -25.10
C LYS A 15 -3.34 -5.27 -24.96
N GLY A 16 -2.61 -5.65 -23.91
CA GLY A 16 -1.22 -5.29 -23.72
C GLY A 16 -0.38 -6.57 -23.69
N GLU A 17 0.77 -6.57 -24.35
CA GLU A 17 1.80 -7.57 -24.16
C GLU A 17 2.56 -7.21 -22.88
N VAL A 18 2.56 -8.09 -21.86
CA VAL A 18 3.43 -7.95 -20.71
C VAL A 18 4.80 -8.38 -21.16
N VAL A 19 5.58 -7.46 -21.67
CA VAL A 19 7.01 -7.69 -21.88
C VAL A 19 7.61 -7.80 -20.47
N ALA A 20 8.28 -8.92 -20.18
CA ALA A 20 9.13 -8.99 -19.00
C ALA A 20 10.05 -7.78 -19.06
N ALA A 21 10.09 -6.98 -17.98
CA ALA A 21 11.05 -5.89 -17.91
C ALA A 21 12.42 -6.50 -18.24
N ALA A 22 13.03 -6.04 -19.32
CA ALA A 22 14.41 -6.37 -19.61
C ALA A 22 15.17 -6.13 -18.31
N ASP A 23 16.01 -7.09 -17.91
CA ASP A 23 16.85 -6.97 -16.73
C ASP A 23 17.35 -5.54 -16.67
N ALA A 24 16.84 -4.79 -15.69
CA ALA A 24 17.24 -3.41 -15.50
C ALA A 24 18.71 -3.47 -15.12
N SER A 25 19.55 -3.34 -16.10
CA SER A 25 20.98 -3.14 -15.93
C SER A 25 21.15 -1.95 -15.02
N ALA A 26 21.82 -2.15 -13.88
CA ALA A 26 22.24 -1.19 -12.87
C ALA A 26 21.44 0.11 -12.95
N ASP A 27 20.25 0.10 -12.35
CA ASP A 27 19.22 1.13 -12.51
C ASP A 27 19.79 2.48 -12.11
N GLU A 28 19.90 3.35 -13.09
CA GLU A 28 20.16 4.76 -12.85
C GLU A 28 18.89 5.35 -12.19
N TYR A 29 18.84 5.31 -10.85
CA TYR A 29 17.75 5.93 -10.12
C TYR A 29 17.72 7.43 -10.39
N THR A 30 16.57 7.93 -10.77
CA THR A 30 16.40 9.36 -10.92
C THR A 30 16.09 9.97 -9.56
N TYR A 31 17.06 10.66 -8.97
CA TYR A 31 16.95 11.35 -7.69
C TYR A 31 16.29 12.72 -7.88
N LYS A 32 14.98 12.82 -7.61
CA LYS A 32 14.17 14.02 -7.90
C LYS A 32 13.91 14.87 -6.66
N ASP A 33 13.88 14.23 -5.50
CA ASP A 33 13.43 14.85 -4.26
C ASP A 33 14.63 15.14 -3.36
N THR A 34 15.07 16.38 -3.30
CA THR A 34 16.24 16.79 -2.50
C THR A 34 15.81 17.28 -1.13
N MET A 35 16.42 16.75 -0.08
CA MET A 35 16.25 17.14 1.32
C MET A 35 17.61 17.41 1.96
N GLY A 36 17.98 18.69 2.10
CA GLY A 36 19.34 19.09 2.46
C GLY A 36 20.34 18.57 1.42
N ASN A 37 21.38 17.89 1.85
CA ASN A 37 22.41 17.33 0.99
C ASN A 37 22.16 15.88 0.54
N LEU A 38 20.95 15.34 0.77
CA LEU A 38 20.53 14.04 0.23
C LEU A 38 19.41 14.21 -0.80
N ALA A 39 19.59 13.60 -1.97
CA ALA A 39 18.56 13.49 -3.00
C ALA A 39 18.00 12.06 -3.04
N PHE A 40 16.69 11.92 -3.06
CA PHE A 40 15.95 10.66 -3.01
C PHE A 40 15.30 10.33 -4.35
N ASP A 41 15.17 9.04 -4.65
CA ASP A 41 14.38 8.55 -5.78
C ASP A 41 12.88 8.82 -5.56
N ARG A 42 12.46 8.81 -4.30
CA ARG A 42 11.10 9.10 -3.83
C ARG A 42 11.10 9.48 -2.35
N VAL A 43 10.20 10.35 -1.96
CA VAL A 43 9.93 10.68 -0.56
C VAL A 43 8.69 9.95 -0.01
N ARG A 44 7.83 9.46 -0.90
CA ARG A 44 6.63 8.71 -0.57
C ARG A 44 6.61 7.40 -1.33
N TYR A 45 6.47 6.30 -0.59
CA TYR A 45 6.30 4.97 -1.16
C TYR A 45 4.83 4.51 -1.01
N MET A 46 4.18 4.26 -2.14
CA MET A 46 2.84 3.69 -2.21
C MET A 46 2.94 2.40 -3.02
N PRO A 47 3.08 1.23 -2.37
CA PRO A 47 3.19 -0.03 -3.10
C PRO A 47 1.89 -0.31 -3.89
N ARG A 48 2.02 -0.99 -5.01
CA ARG A 48 0.87 -1.42 -5.81
C ARG A 48 0.08 -2.54 -5.13
N SER A 49 0.76 -3.38 -4.34
CA SER A 49 0.17 -4.44 -3.54
C SER A 49 -0.23 -3.93 -2.16
N GLN A 50 -1.26 -4.53 -1.57
CA GLN A 50 -1.66 -4.26 -0.20
C GLN A 50 -0.63 -4.81 0.80
N PHE A 51 -0.60 -4.21 1.99
CA PHE A 51 0.14 -4.75 3.13
C PHE A 51 -0.66 -5.91 3.74
N LYS A 52 -0.14 -7.13 3.61
CA LYS A 52 -0.84 -8.35 4.03
C LYS A 52 -0.39 -8.81 5.42
N SER A 53 -1.34 -9.33 6.22
CA SER A 53 -1.02 -9.84 7.55
C SER A 53 -0.15 -11.11 7.54
N ASN A 54 -0.25 -11.91 6.48
CA ASN A 54 0.42 -13.20 6.34
C ASN A 54 1.68 -13.18 5.45
N GLN A 55 2.10 -12.00 4.99
CA GLN A 55 3.27 -11.88 4.10
C GLN A 55 4.14 -10.70 4.51
N PRO A 56 5.44 -10.90 4.71
CA PRO A 56 6.38 -9.78 4.81
C PRO A 56 6.49 -9.07 3.47
N GLN A 57 6.74 -7.76 3.50
CA GLN A 57 6.98 -6.95 2.32
C GLN A 57 8.12 -5.99 2.57
N GLN A 58 9.00 -5.82 1.59
CA GLN A 58 10.11 -4.87 1.65
C GLN A 58 9.87 -3.71 0.69
N LEU A 59 10.20 -2.51 1.15
CA LEU A 59 10.06 -1.27 0.42
C LEU A 59 11.40 -0.52 0.53
N THR A 60 12.01 -0.21 -0.60
CA THR A 60 13.33 0.42 -0.61
C THR A 60 13.25 1.84 -1.16
N TYR A 61 13.84 2.78 -0.43
CA TYR A 61 14.11 4.15 -0.86
C TYR A 61 15.59 4.24 -1.21
N HIS A 62 15.90 4.76 -2.38
CA HIS A 62 17.27 5.04 -2.78
C HIS A 62 17.56 6.52 -2.64
N PHE A 63 18.77 6.82 -2.25
CA PHE A 63 19.22 8.21 -2.07
C PHE A 63 20.69 8.36 -2.44
N LYS A 64 21.08 9.60 -2.70
CA LYS A 64 22.44 9.96 -3.08
C LYS A 64 22.90 11.18 -2.30
N ASN A 65 24.13 11.20 -1.86
CA ASN A 65 24.74 12.38 -1.29
C ASN A 65 25.11 13.34 -2.43
N VAL A 66 24.38 14.45 -2.52
CA VAL A 66 24.61 15.51 -3.53
C VAL A 66 25.39 16.69 -2.94
N GLY A 67 25.74 16.62 -1.66
CA GLY A 67 26.59 17.60 -0.98
C GLY A 67 28.08 17.36 -1.23
N THR A 68 28.88 18.15 -0.55
CA THR A 68 30.36 18.11 -0.66
C THR A 68 31.05 17.45 0.54
N GLU A 69 30.28 17.09 1.57
CA GLU A 69 30.80 16.50 2.80
C GLU A 69 30.24 15.07 2.99
N THR A 70 30.99 14.27 3.77
CA THR A 70 30.55 12.94 4.17
C THR A 70 29.38 13.05 5.13
N ILE A 71 28.30 12.33 4.86
CA ILE A 71 27.09 12.24 5.70
C ILE A 71 27.04 10.88 6.38
N ALA A 72 27.01 10.86 7.72
CA ALA A 72 26.77 9.66 8.49
C ALA A 72 25.26 9.47 8.71
N LEU A 73 24.80 8.23 8.58
CA LEU A 73 23.42 7.84 8.79
C LEU A 73 23.23 7.40 10.25
N GLN A 74 22.24 7.94 10.93
CA GLN A 74 22.02 7.77 12.37
C GLN A 74 20.77 6.95 12.72
N GLY A 75 20.10 6.40 11.70
CA GLY A 75 18.97 5.52 11.85
C GLY A 75 17.63 6.13 11.54
N VAL A 76 16.62 5.28 11.60
CA VAL A 76 15.21 5.62 11.33
C VAL A 76 14.48 5.74 12.65
N LYS A 77 13.62 6.76 12.78
CA LYS A 77 12.83 7.07 13.98
C LYS A 77 11.35 7.21 13.62
N GLU A 78 10.51 7.07 14.63
CA GLU A 78 9.05 7.26 14.51
C GLU A 78 8.38 6.23 13.59
N LEU A 79 8.92 5.01 13.53
CA LEU A 79 8.27 3.89 12.88
C LEU A 79 7.33 3.17 13.87
N PRO A 80 6.08 2.85 13.45
CA PRO A 80 5.22 1.98 14.24
C PRO A 80 5.76 0.55 14.30
N PRO A 81 5.33 -0.26 15.30
CA PRO A 81 5.89 -1.60 15.55
C PRO A 81 5.83 -2.56 14.36
N TYR A 82 4.85 -2.37 13.48
CA TYR A 82 4.67 -3.20 12.29
C TYR A 82 5.60 -2.83 11.12
N PHE A 83 6.50 -1.88 11.29
CA PHE A 83 7.61 -1.63 10.39
C PHE A 83 8.95 -1.74 11.12
N SER A 84 9.95 -2.30 10.44
CA SER A 84 11.36 -2.14 10.81
C SER A 84 12.12 -1.54 9.64
N ALA A 85 13.30 -0.97 9.91
CA ALA A 85 14.14 -0.36 8.89
C ALA A 85 15.58 -0.81 9.01
N THR A 86 16.20 -1.01 7.85
CA THR A 86 17.65 -1.13 7.70
C THR A 86 18.13 -0.10 6.70
N TYR A 87 19.41 0.28 6.76
CA TYR A 87 19.99 1.23 5.83
C TYR A 87 21.45 0.89 5.55
N THR A 88 21.91 1.26 4.39
CA THR A 88 23.28 1.05 3.94
C THR A 88 23.67 2.10 2.91
N PRO A 89 24.97 2.56 2.91
CA PRO A 89 26.00 2.33 3.92
C PRO A 89 25.77 3.14 5.20
N GLU A 90 26.61 3.00 6.24
CA GLU A 90 26.53 3.81 7.45
C GLU A 90 27.01 5.25 7.22
N LYS A 91 27.86 5.47 6.23
CA LYS A 91 28.39 6.77 5.82
C LYS A 91 28.37 6.90 4.32
N LEU A 92 28.01 8.06 3.83
CA LEU A 92 28.00 8.39 2.40
C LEU A 92 29.02 9.48 2.10
N GLU A 93 29.99 9.15 1.29
CA GLU A 93 30.88 10.13 0.67
C GLU A 93 30.13 10.99 -0.37
N PRO A 94 30.60 12.16 -0.73
CA PRO A 94 30.06 12.96 -1.82
C PRO A 94 29.85 12.14 -3.11
N GLY A 95 28.67 12.20 -3.68
CA GLY A 95 28.28 11.44 -4.88
C GLY A 95 27.94 9.97 -4.66
N GLN A 96 28.12 9.43 -3.45
CA GLN A 96 27.81 8.04 -3.14
C GLN A 96 26.28 7.84 -2.96
N GLU A 97 25.83 6.66 -3.32
CA GLU A 97 24.45 6.21 -3.21
C GLU A 97 24.24 5.33 -1.98
N GLY A 98 23.01 5.35 -1.46
CA GLY A 98 22.60 4.51 -0.33
C GLY A 98 21.14 4.13 -0.45
N GLN A 99 20.72 3.29 0.47
CA GLN A 99 19.31 2.83 0.53
C GLN A 99 18.82 2.69 1.96
N ILE A 100 17.49 2.89 2.13
CA ILE A 100 16.74 2.51 3.32
C ILE A 100 15.74 1.45 2.88
N THR A 101 15.74 0.30 3.55
CA THR A 101 14.76 -0.75 3.32
C THR A 101 13.84 -0.85 4.52
N LEU A 102 12.55 -0.56 4.33
CA LEU A 102 11.50 -0.83 5.30
C LEU A 102 11.01 -2.26 5.12
N THR A 103 10.86 -2.97 6.23
CA THR A 103 10.22 -4.30 6.25
C THR A 103 8.89 -4.20 6.98
N TRP A 104 7.83 -4.61 6.31
CA TRP A 104 6.50 -4.77 6.86
C TRP A 104 6.38 -6.08 7.62
N HIS A 105 5.78 -6.04 8.82
CA HIS A 105 5.52 -7.18 9.70
C HIS A 105 4.02 -7.30 9.94
N GLY A 106 3.35 -8.09 9.12
CA GLY A 106 1.89 -8.22 9.14
C GLY A 106 1.34 -8.76 10.46
N GLU A 107 2.06 -9.71 11.09
CA GLU A 107 1.71 -10.25 12.40
C GLU A 107 1.70 -9.19 13.51
N LYS A 108 2.59 -8.21 13.41
CA LYS A 108 2.62 -7.09 14.37
C LYS A 108 1.47 -6.12 14.13
N ALA A 109 1.05 -5.93 12.88
CA ALA A 109 -0.12 -5.12 12.56
C ALA A 109 -1.40 -5.76 13.13
N VAL A 110 -1.51 -7.08 13.09
CA VAL A 110 -2.61 -7.82 13.76
C VAL A 110 -2.53 -7.66 15.27
N ALA A 111 -1.35 -7.78 15.88
CA ALA A 111 -1.15 -7.60 17.33
C ALA A 111 -1.50 -6.17 17.79
N GLU A 112 -1.31 -5.16 16.95
CA GLU A 112 -1.73 -3.77 17.19
C GLU A 112 -3.24 -3.55 16.90
N ASN A 113 -3.99 -4.62 16.58
CA ASN A 113 -5.42 -4.60 16.27
C ASN A 113 -5.80 -3.69 15.08
N LEU A 114 -4.94 -3.59 14.07
CA LEU A 114 -5.31 -2.86 12.86
C LEU A 114 -6.49 -3.56 12.18
N PRO A 115 -7.59 -2.84 11.89
CA PRO A 115 -8.73 -3.44 11.21
C PRO A 115 -8.39 -3.76 9.75
N ASN A 116 -9.08 -4.75 9.18
CA ASN A 116 -9.00 -5.02 7.75
C ASN A 116 -9.42 -3.77 6.95
N GLY A 117 -8.72 -3.47 5.87
CA GLY A 117 -8.93 -2.27 5.08
C GLY A 117 -8.37 -0.99 5.71
N HIS A 118 -7.58 -1.09 6.81
CA HIS A 118 -6.95 0.08 7.42
C HIS A 118 -6.02 0.79 6.44
N ASN A 119 -6.16 2.10 6.34
CA ASN A 119 -5.29 2.93 5.50
C ASN A 119 -4.00 3.26 6.25
N ILE A 120 -2.92 2.60 5.87
CA ILE A 120 -1.57 2.89 6.36
C ILE A 120 -1.12 4.23 5.77
N ASN A 121 -0.77 5.18 6.63
CA ASN A 121 -0.18 6.46 6.24
C ASN A 121 0.79 6.90 7.33
N VAL A 122 2.03 6.47 7.19
CA VAL A 122 3.10 6.66 8.18
C VAL A 122 4.13 7.65 7.65
N ALA A 123 4.39 8.68 8.42
CA ALA A 123 5.57 9.54 8.27
C ALA A 123 6.65 9.06 9.23
N PHE A 124 7.87 8.92 8.77
CA PHE A 124 9.01 8.54 9.59
C PHE A 124 10.22 9.43 9.31
N LYS A 125 11.13 9.51 10.27
CA LYS A 125 12.30 10.35 10.19
C LYS A 125 13.56 9.53 9.98
N PHE A 126 14.33 9.89 8.97
CA PHE A 126 15.66 9.37 8.75
C PHE A 126 16.70 10.39 9.27
N ALA A 127 17.37 10.02 10.35
CA ALA A 127 18.34 10.88 11.02
C ALA A 127 19.72 10.74 10.38
N THR A 128 20.38 11.88 10.19
CA THR A 128 21.71 11.99 9.56
C THR A 128 22.55 13.08 10.21
N THR A 129 23.82 13.15 9.87
CA THR A 129 24.71 14.27 10.25
C THR A 129 24.66 15.43 9.27
N ASP A 130 23.74 15.43 8.31
CA ASP A 130 23.58 16.55 7.39
C ASP A 130 23.22 17.84 8.14
N THR A 131 24.05 18.86 8.01
CA THR A 131 23.91 20.13 8.74
C THR A 131 22.77 21.00 8.21
N GLU A 132 22.40 20.84 6.94
CA GLU A 132 21.29 21.61 6.36
C GLU A 132 19.93 21.07 6.82
N LEU A 133 19.76 19.76 6.84
CA LEU A 133 18.52 19.11 7.26
C LEU A 133 18.82 17.77 7.95
N PRO A 134 19.06 17.75 9.28
CA PRO A 134 19.44 16.53 9.99
C PRO A 134 18.42 15.41 9.94
N TYR A 135 17.13 15.74 9.81
CA TYR A 135 16.03 14.76 9.71
C TYR A 135 15.35 14.84 8.35
N LYS A 136 15.38 13.75 7.60
CA LYS A 136 14.65 13.61 6.35
C LYS A 136 13.29 12.95 6.66
N VAL A 137 12.19 13.56 6.26
CA VAL A 137 10.85 13.00 6.49
C VAL A 137 10.42 12.23 5.26
N LEU A 138 10.25 10.93 5.44
CA LEU A 138 9.79 10.02 4.40
C LEU A 138 8.42 9.46 4.76
N PHE A 139 7.67 9.01 3.75
CA PHE A 139 6.30 8.54 3.92
C PHE A 139 6.12 7.18 3.29
N VAL A 140 5.43 6.30 3.99
CA VAL A 140 4.92 5.04 3.46
C VAL A 140 3.42 4.98 3.64
N GLY A 141 2.71 4.54 2.60
CA GLY A 141 1.27 4.42 2.64
C GLY A 141 0.77 3.23 1.84
N GLY A 142 -0.45 2.81 2.11
CA GLY A 142 -1.09 1.69 1.47
C GLY A 142 -2.28 1.19 2.27
N MET A 143 -2.90 0.13 1.82
CA MET A 143 -4.02 -0.48 2.51
C MET A 143 -3.58 -1.79 3.18
N PHE A 144 -4.03 -2.02 4.40
CA PHE A 144 -3.79 -3.27 5.12
C PHE A 144 -4.88 -4.28 4.79
N GLU A 145 -4.48 -5.49 4.42
CA GLU A 145 -5.34 -6.64 4.19
C GLU A 145 -5.08 -7.71 5.26
N ARG A 146 -6.08 -7.97 6.11
CA ARG A 146 -6.01 -9.01 7.12
C ARG A 146 -6.49 -10.34 6.55
N PHE A 147 -5.65 -11.34 6.65
CA PHE A 147 -6.01 -12.74 6.42
C PHE A 147 -6.40 -13.36 7.75
N PHE A 148 -7.53 -14.01 7.77
CA PHE A 148 -8.06 -14.73 8.94
C PHE A 148 -7.80 -16.22 8.77
N SER A 149 -7.46 -16.91 9.85
CA SER A 149 -7.39 -18.38 9.87
C SER A 149 -8.78 -18.99 9.74
N GLU A 150 -8.87 -20.28 9.41
CA GLU A 150 -10.15 -21.01 9.38
C GLU A 150 -10.83 -21.00 10.76
N GLU A 151 -10.04 -21.08 11.84
CA GLU A 151 -10.54 -21.00 13.20
C GLU A 151 -11.13 -19.63 13.53
N GLU A 152 -10.42 -18.54 13.17
CA GLU A 152 -10.93 -17.17 13.33
C GLU A 152 -12.21 -16.95 12.52
N LEU A 153 -12.26 -17.47 11.28
CA LEU A 153 -13.45 -17.36 10.43
C LEU A 153 -14.66 -18.14 11.01
N ALA A 154 -14.43 -19.27 11.66
CA ALA A 154 -15.48 -20.06 12.31
C ALA A 154 -16.06 -19.36 13.55
N GLU A 155 -15.26 -18.55 14.24
CA GLU A 155 -15.70 -17.77 15.42
C GLU A 155 -16.35 -16.42 15.05
N MET A 156 -16.24 -16.00 13.79
CA MET A 156 -16.85 -14.74 13.34
C MET A 156 -18.37 -14.85 13.22
N PRO A 157 -19.13 -13.78 13.54
CA PRO A 157 -20.57 -13.74 13.30
C PRO A 157 -20.88 -14.04 11.84
N GLN A 158 -21.78 -14.98 11.61
CA GLN A 158 -22.17 -15.38 10.26
C GLN A 158 -23.60 -14.93 9.97
N ILE A 159 -23.78 -14.30 8.81
CA ILE A 159 -25.10 -13.90 8.34
C ILE A 159 -25.59 -14.93 7.31
N SER A 160 -26.70 -15.56 7.62
CA SER A 160 -27.37 -16.55 6.77
C SER A 160 -28.67 -15.97 6.27
N PHE A 161 -28.87 -15.90 4.96
CA PHE A 161 -30.11 -15.46 4.35
C PHE A 161 -31.02 -16.68 4.06
N GLU A 162 -32.32 -16.56 4.36
CA GLU A 162 -33.31 -17.58 3.99
C GLU A 162 -33.39 -17.74 2.48
N LYS A 163 -33.25 -16.64 1.74
CA LYS A 163 -33.19 -16.59 0.28
C LYS A 163 -32.23 -15.50 -0.16
N THR A 164 -31.41 -15.79 -1.15
CA THR A 164 -30.46 -14.83 -1.75
C THR A 164 -30.95 -14.25 -3.06
N GLU A 165 -32.01 -14.86 -3.63
CA GLU A 165 -32.62 -14.46 -4.89
C GLU A 165 -34.13 -14.31 -4.71
N PHE A 166 -34.70 -13.38 -5.44
CA PHE A 166 -36.12 -13.15 -5.51
C PHE A 166 -36.52 -12.81 -6.96
N ASP A 167 -37.33 -13.65 -7.54
CA ASP A 167 -37.95 -13.38 -8.85
C ASP A 167 -39.24 -12.59 -8.63
N GLY A 168 -39.25 -11.34 -9.10
CA GLY A 168 -40.39 -10.42 -9.00
C GLY A 168 -41.48 -10.68 -10.04
N GLY A 169 -41.28 -11.60 -11.00
CA GLY A 169 -42.17 -11.81 -12.12
C GLY A 169 -42.33 -10.56 -13.00
N ASP A 170 -43.36 -10.56 -13.82
CA ASP A 170 -43.70 -9.43 -14.68
C ASP A 170 -44.39 -8.32 -13.88
N LEU A 171 -43.83 -7.12 -13.93
CA LEU A 171 -44.38 -5.92 -13.28
C LEU A 171 -45.09 -5.04 -14.30
N ILE A 172 -46.29 -4.58 -13.97
CA ILE A 172 -47.02 -3.60 -14.77
C ILE A 172 -46.52 -2.19 -14.39
N ALA A 173 -46.38 -1.32 -15.39
CA ALA A 173 -45.91 0.06 -15.17
C ALA A 173 -46.77 0.80 -14.12
N GLY A 174 -46.15 1.25 -13.04
CA GLY A 174 -46.79 1.92 -11.91
C GLY A 174 -47.02 1.03 -10.68
N GLU A 175 -46.84 -0.28 -10.78
CA GLU A 175 -46.85 -1.16 -9.61
C GLU A 175 -45.59 -1.08 -8.80
N LYS A 176 -45.71 -1.22 -7.48
CA LYS A 176 -44.58 -1.28 -6.55
C LYS A 176 -44.45 -2.69 -6.02
N LEU A 177 -43.30 -3.31 -6.26
CA LEU A 177 -42.92 -4.56 -5.64
C LEU A 177 -42.07 -4.30 -4.41
N THR A 178 -42.43 -4.91 -3.28
CA THR A 178 -41.65 -4.86 -2.04
C THR A 178 -41.41 -6.28 -1.57
N TYR A 179 -40.14 -6.64 -1.42
CA TYR A 179 -39.72 -7.91 -0.86
C TYR A 179 -38.84 -7.70 0.35
N LYS A 180 -38.95 -8.56 1.38
CA LYS A 180 -38.14 -8.52 2.59
C LYS A 180 -37.24 -9.73 2.61
N PHE A 181 -35.92 -9.49 2.46
CA PHE A 181 -34.95 -10.54 2.72
C PHE A 181 -34.81 -10.74 4.23
N ARG A 182 -34.97 -11.95 4.69
CA ARG A 182 -34.78 -12.34 6.08
C ARG A 182 -33.41 -12.96 6.23
N PHE A 183 -32.76 -12.65 7.31
CA PHE A 183 -31.44 -13.22 7.67
C PHE A 183 -31.39 -13.54 9.15
N THR A 184 -30.54 -14.48 9.51
CA THR A 184 -30.14 -14.78 10.90
C THR A 184 -28.65 -14.45 11.04
N ASN A 185 -28.30 -13.91 12.19
CA ASN A 185 -26.91 -13.72 12.61
C ASN A 185 -26.64 -14.71 13.74
N SER A 186 -25.67 -15.61 13.54
CA SER A 186 -25.28 -16.66 14.49
C SER A 186 -23.85 -16.49 14.95
#